data_6592cbf0c5c316ec7a65ba170c1bbdce
#
_entry.id   6592cbf0c5c316ec7a65ba170c1bbdce
#
_cell.length_a   1.000
_cell.length_b   1.000
_cell.length_c   1.000
_cell.angle_alpha   90.00
_cell.angle_beta   90.00
_cell.angle_gamma   90.00
#
_symmetry.space_group_name_H-M   'P 1'
#
loop_
_entity.id
_entity.type
_entity.pdbx_description
1 polymer ?
#
loop_
_entity_poly.entity_id
_entity_poly.type
_entity_poly.pdbx_seq_one_letter_code
_entity_poly.pdbx_strand_id
1 'polypeptide(L)'
;MTKATWQSRLTRTGHGAAQWLIEWWRLVLLGAVILVLTLSPSSYSRESRRVLARHIYLNTAPILLGFTVLCALVTVVITRIVLVTALSYGLSQYALQVVIRVLVLELIPLTAALFVALRCTIPDGAELTAMQASGELDEMRRQGMDPVRREVLPRVVAGMFSGITLAALSSLVTLVVAYVVGYGFTVSGVAAYTRLFGQVFSPAVTLIFVLKTLLFSLAVSLIPMASALYGMRGASIRTSAEMRGLVRMFAVILLVEVASLVGNYY
;
A
#
# COMPACT_ATOMS: atom_id res chain seq x y z
N MET A 1 -17.25 -40.02 26.71
CA MET A 1 -16.59 -39.65 25.41
C MET A 1 -16.43 -38.12 25.17
N THR A 2 -16.46 -37.27 26.14
CA THR A 2 -16.53 -35.81 25.96
C THR A 2 -15.28 -35.01 26.39
N LYS A 3 -14.35 -35.57 27.18
CA LYS A 3 -13.13 -34.84 27.61
C LYS A 3 -12.01 -34.83 26.57
N ALA A 4 -11.88 -35.88 25.76
CA ALA A 4 -10.84 -36.00 24.75
C ALA A 4 -11.02 -35.04 23.56
N THR A 5 -12.27 -34.65 23.23
CA THR A 5 -12.59 -33.72 22.15
C THR A 5 -12.31 -32.26 22.50
N TRP A 6 -12.41 -31.88 23.77
CA TRP A 6 -12.09 -30.53 24.24
C TRP A 6 -10.58 -30.27 24.29
N GLN A 7 -9.80 -31.25 24.77
CA GLN A 7 -8.34 -31.13 24.81
C GLN A 7 -7.72 -31.07 23.40
N SER A 8 -8.24 -31.85 22.45
CA SER A 8 -7.78 -31.80 21.05
C SER A 8 -8.16 -30.49 20.33
N ARG A 9 -9.26 -29.86 20.72
CA ARG A 9 -9.63 -28.54 20.20
C ARG A 9 -8.75 -27.44 20.81
N LEU A 10 -8.46 -27.45 22.11
CA LEU A 10 -7.61 -26.47 22.78
C LEU A 10 -6.15 -26.55 22.29
N THR A 11 -5.61 -27.74 22.06
CA THR A 11 -4.26 -27.88 21.47
C THR A 11 -4.23 -27.41 20.01
N ARG A 12 -5.27 -27.64 19.22
CA ARG A 12 -5.37 -27.18 17.84
C ARG A 12 -5.49 -25.66 17.73
N THR A 13 -6.26 -25.02 18.62
CA THR A 13 -6.37 -23.56 18.67
C THR A 13 -5.07 -22.92 19.20
N GLY A 14 -4.41 -23.51 20.18
CA GLY A 14 -3.11 -23.06 20.69
C GLY A 14 -2.00 -23.11 19.65
N HIS A 15 -1.92 -24.20 18.87
CA HIS A 15 -0.97 -24.29 17.75
C HIS A 15 -1.27 -23.30 16.61
N GLY A 16 -2.56 -23.01 16.33
CA GLY A 16 -2.95 -22.01 15.35
C GLY A 16 -2.55 -20.60 15.75
N ALA A 17 -2.75 -20.23 17.01
CA ALA A 17 -2.38 -18.93 17.55
C ALA A 17 -0.84 -18.73 17.59
N ALA A 18 -0.11 -19.75 18.00
CA ALA A 18 1.35 -19.70 18.02
C ALA A 18 1.94 -19.58 16.59
N GLN A 19 1.41 -20.31 15.62
CA GLN A 19 1.82 -20.19 14.22
C GLN A 19 1.50 -18.81 13.67
N TRP A 20 0.34 -18.25 13.98
CA TRP A 20 -0.05 -16.91 13.58
C TRP A 20 0.92 -15.85 14.13
N LEU A 21 1.31 -15.93 15.41
CA LEU A 21 2.30 -15.05 16.02
C LEU A 21 3.69 -15.18 15.38
N ILE A 22 4.13 -16.41 15.09
CA ILE A 22 5.42 -16.65 14.43
C ILE A 22 5.44 -16.04 13.03
N GLU A 23 4.34 -16.14 12.28
CA GLU A 23 4.24 -15.58 10.94
C GLU A 23 4.26 -14.03 10.96
N TRP A 24 3.62 -13.41 11.96
CA TRP A 24 3.70 -11.96 12.17
C TRP A 24 5.11 -11.52 12.58
N TRP A 25 5.76 -12.29 13.45
CA TRP A 25 7.13 -12.01 13.86
C TRP A 25 8.11 -12.06 12.69
N ARG A 26 7.97 -13.07 11.83
CA ARG A 26 8.79 -13.20 10.61
C ARG A 26 8.56 -12.04 9.64
N LEU A 27 7.34 -11.56 9.52
CA LEU A 27 7.00 -10.40 8.69
C LEU A 27 7.67 -9.12 9.24
N VAL A 28 7.57 -8.88 10.53
CA VAL A 28 8.22 -7.72 11.18
C VAL A 28 9.74 -7.82 11.03
N LEU A 29 10.31 -9.00 11.24
CA LEU A 29 11.75 -9.22 11.10
C LEU A 29 12.23 -9.00 9.66
N LEU A 30 11.48 -9.49 8.67
CA LEU A 30 11.78 -9.20 7.26
C LEU A 30 11.69 -7.72 6.96
N GLY A 31 10.67 -7.02 7.47
CA GLY A 31 10.53 -5.57 7.34
C GLY A 31 11.71 -4.82 7.94
N ALA A 32 12.17 -5.22 9.13
CA ALA A 32 13.35 -4.64 9.77
C ALA A 32 14.63 -4.89 8.94
N VAL A 33 14.83 -6.11 8.44
CA VAL A 33 15.98 -6.44 7.57
C VAL A 33 15.97 -5.61 6.30
N ILE A 34 14.82 -5.50 5.63
CA ILE A 34 14.67 -4.69 4.41
C ILE A 34 14.93 -3.22 4.71
N LEU A 35 14.42 -2.69 5.83
CA LEU A 35 14.63 -1.31 6.24
C LEU A 35 16.13 -1.03 6.47
N VAL A 36 16.82 -1.91 7.20
CA VAL A 36 18.28 -1.81 7.42
C VAL A 36 19.04 -1.89 6.08
N LEU A 37 18.67 -2.82 5.21
CA LEU A 37 19.31 -2.97 3.90
C LEU A 37 19.06 -1.76 2.99
N THR A 38 17.88 -1.16 3.05
CA THR A 38 17.52 0.05 2.29
C THR A 38 18.30 1.27 2.77
N LEU A 39 18.53 1.39 4.08
CA LEU A 39 19.32 2.48 4.67
C LEU A 39 20.84 2.27 4.54
N SER A 40 21.29 1.04 4.25
CA SER A 40 22.72 0.72 4.16
C SER A 40 23.29 1.07 2.77
N PRO A 41 24.27 1.99 2.67
CA PRO A 41 24.92 2.34 1.40
C PRO A 41 25.59 1.14 0.71
N SER A 42 26.03 0.16 1.48
CA SER A 42 26.70 -1.06 0.96
C SER A 42 25.77 -1.96 0.15
N SER A 43 24.44 -1.77 0.26
CA SER A 43 23.44 -2.53 -0.50
C SER A 43 23.30 -2.04 -1.95
N TYR A 44 23.82 -0.85 -2.26
CA TYR A 44 23.66 -0.18 -3.56
C TYR A 44 24.92 -0.26 -4.44
N SER A 45 25.36 -1.47 -4.79
CA SER A 45 26.38 -1.66 -5.83
C SER A 45 25.87 -1.12 -7.19
N ARG A 46 26.78 -0.84 -8.14
CA ARG A 46 26.37 -0.36 -9.49
C ARG A 46 25.38 -1.31 -10.18
N GLU A 47 25.53 -2.60 -9.99
CA GLU A 47 24.64 -3.63 -10.53
C GLU A 47 23.27 -3.59 -9.85
N SER A 48 23.24 -3.56 -8.51
CA SER A 48 22.00 -3.48 -7.72
C SER A 48 21.19 -2.22 -8.04
N ARG A 49 21.85 -1.08 -8.30
CA ARG A 49 21.17 0.17 -8.70
C ARG A 49 20.48 0.04 -10.06
N ARG A 50 21.08 -0.65 -11.03
CA ARG A 50 20.46 -0.88 -12.34
C ARG A 50 19.24 -1.78 -12.23
N VAL A 51 19.32 -2.85 -11.45
CA VAL A 51 18.21 -3.78 -11.19
C VAL A 51 17.08 -3.03 -10.48
N LEU A 52 17.40 -2.27 -9.42
CA LEU A 52 16.41 -1.46 -8.70
C LEU A 52 15.73 -0.42 -9.59
N ALA A 53 16.50 0.35 -10.38
CA ALA A 53 15.95 1.34 -11.29
C ALA A 53 15.01 0.72 -12.33
N ARG A 54 15.36 -0.47 -12.84
CA ARG A 54 14.53 -1.24 -13.77
C ARG A 54 13.21 -1.66 -13.11
N HIS A 55 13.24 -2.22 -11.90
CA HIS A 55 12.03 -2.59 -11.17
C HIS A 55 11.15 -1.37 -10.86
N ILE A 56 11.74 -0.26 -10.41
CA ILE A 56 11.01 1.00 -10.19
C ILE A 56 10.31 1.46 -11.48
N TYR A 57 11.03 1.48 -12.59
CA TYR A 57 10.47 1.92 -13.86
C TYR A 57 9.33 1.00 -14.33
N LEU A 58 9.54 -0.31 -14.33
CA LEU A 58 8.56 -1.29 -14.78
C LEU A 58 7.30 -1.33 -13.90
N ASN A 59 7.46 -1.11 -12.60
CA ASN A 59 6.34 -1.10 -11.65
C ASN A 59 5.60 0.25 -11.60
N THR A 60 6.25 1.37 -11.98
CA THR A 60 5.63 2.70 -11.85
C THR A 60 5.14 3.25 -13.18
N ALA A 61 6.00 3.30 -14.20
CA ALA A 61 5.71 4.02 -15.44
C ALA A 61 4.45 3.55 -16.18
N PRO A 62 4.20 2.23 -16.38
CA PRO A 62 3.06 1.78 -17.16
C PRO A 62 1.72 2.00 -16.46
N ILE A 63 1.71 2.11 -15.12
CA ILE A 63 0.47 2.26 -14.35
C ILE A 63 0.17 3.70 -13.96
N LEU A 64 1.18 4.56 -13.94
CA LEU A 64 1.08 5.92 -13.44
C LEU A 64 0.01 6.74 -14.17
N LEU A 65 0.08 6.79 -15.48
CA LEU A 65 -0.84 7.58 -16.31
C LEU A 65 -2.27 7.03 -16.22
N GLY A 66 -2.46 5.73 -16.36
CA GLY A 66 -3.78 5.10 -16.31
C GLY A 66 -4.47 5.31 -14.97
N PHE A 67 -3.73 5.10 -13.87
CA PHE A 67 -4.26 5.31 -12.52
C PHE A 67 -4.59 6.80 -12.25
N THR A 68 -3.70 7.72 -12.64
CA THR A 68 -3.93 9.16 -12.45
C THR A 68 -5.15 9.65 -13.23
N VAL A 69 -5.35 9.20 -14.48
CA VAL A 69 -6.54 9.51 -15.25
C VAL A 69 -7.80 8.93 -14.59
N LEU A 70 -7.74 7.70 -14.11
CA LEU A 70 -8.87 7.10 -13.38
C LEU A 70 -9.22 7.93 -12.14
N CYS A 71 -8.23 8.33 -11.33
CA CYS A 71 -8.44 9.20 -10.17
C CYS A 71 -9.04 10.55 -10.56
N ALA A 72 -8.58 11.15 -11.67
CA ALA A 72 -9.14 12.41 -12.17
C ALA A 72 -10.62 12.26 -12.55
N LEU A 73 -10.99 11.20 -13.26
CA LEU A 73 -12.39 10.93 -13.63
C LEU A 73 -13.28 10.71 -12.39
N VAL A 74 -12.82 9.88 -11.46
CA VAL A 74 -13.53 9.66 -10.17
C VAL A 74 -13.69 10.97 -9.42
N THR A 75 -12.66 11.81 -9.39
CA THR A 75 -12.72 13.13 -8.76
C THR A 75 -13.77 14.03 -9.38
N VAL A 76 -13.85 14.10 -10.72
CA VAL A 76 -14.88 14.89 -11.42
C VAL A 76 -16.28 14.44 -10.99
N VAL A 77 -16.53 13.14 -11.04
CA VAL A 77 -17.85 12.56 -10.72
C VAL A 77 -18.22 12.83 -9.26
N ILE A 78 -17.34 12.50 -8.31
CA ILE A 78 -17.62 12.68 -6.88
C ILE A 78 -17.77 14.14 -6.53
N THR A 79 -16.89 15.02 -7.05
CA THR A 79 -16.99 16.47 -6.80
C THR A 79 -18.32 17.03 -7.30
N ARG A 80 -18.76 16.62 -8.50
CA ARG A 80 -20.07 17.04 -9.04
C ARG A 80 -21.22 16.58 -8.17
N ILE A 81 -21.22 15.30 -7.78
CA ILE A 81 -22.29 14.76 -6.91
C ILE A 81 -22.34 15.52 -5.59
N VAL A 82 -21.20 15.71 -4.92
CA VAL A 82 -21.12 16.39 -3.63
C VAL A 82 -21.55 17.85 -3.74
N LEU A 83 -21.10 18.57 -4.79
CA LEU A 83 -21.48 19.98 -5.01
C LEU A 83 -23.00 20.13 -5.21
N VAL A 84 -23.60 19.33 -6.09
CA VAL A 84 -25.05 19.38 -6.35
C VAL A 84 -25.84 19.03 -5.10
N THR A 85 -25.44 17.99 -4.38
CA THR A 85 -26.08 17.59 -3.13
C THR A 85 -25.97 18.68 -2.05
N ALA A 86 -24.77 19.23 -1.87
CA ALA A 86 -24.52 20.30 -0.88
C ALA A 86 -25.32 21.57 -1.19
N LEU A 87 -25.47 21.93 -2.46
CA LEU A 87 -26.33 23.04 -2.89
C LEU A 87 -27.78 22.83 -2.48
N SER A 88 -28.31 21.59 -2.65
CA SER A 88 -29.70 21.27 -2.30
C SER A 88 -29.97 21.39 -0.79
N TYR A 89 -28.96 21.23 0.05
CA TYR A 89 -29.03 21.36 1.51
C TYR A 89 -28.53 22.70 2.06
N GLY A 90 -28.15 23.64 1.22
CA GLY A 90 -27.59 24.94 1.65
C GLY A 90 -26.19 24.87 2.26
N LEU A 91 -25.46 23.77 2.05
CA LEU A 91 -24.13 23.47 2.62
C LEU A 91 -22.99 23.66 1.62
N SER A 92 -23.19 24.46 0.58
CA SER A 92 -22.23 24.62 -0.52
C SER A 92 -20.82 25.04 -0.08
N GLN A 93 -20.70 25.80 1.00
CA GLN A 93 -19.40 26.24 1.56
C GLN A 93 -18.54 25.10 2.11
N TYR A 94 -19.13 23.98 2.53
CA TYR A 94 -18.42 22.82 3.06
C TYR A 94 -18.14 21.74 1.99
N ALA A 95 -18.78 21.83 0.83
CA ALA A 95 -18.74 20.80 -0.19
C ALA A 95 -17.32 20.44 -0.63
N LEU A 96 -16.53 21.44 -1.02
CA LEU A 96 -15.14 21.21 -1.46
C LEU A 96 -14.23 20.74 -0.33
N GLN A 97 -14.47 21.20 0.89
CA GLN A 97 -13.70 20.74 2.06
C GLN A 97 -13.91 19.24 2.29
N VAL A 98 -15.16 18.77 2.22
CA VAL A 98 -15.49 17.33 2.34
C VAL A 98 -14.87 16.54 1.20
N VAL A 99 -14.98 17.03 -0.04
CA VAL A 99 -14.38 16.37 -1.21
C VAL A 99 -12.87 16.19 -1.03
N ILE A 100 -12.15 17.23 -0.65
CA ILE A 100 -10.69 17.13 -0.46
C ILE A 100 -10.35 16.17 0.66
N ARG A 101 -11.03 16.23 1.81
CA ARG A 101 -10.80 15.32 2.93
C ARG A 101 -11.03 13.87 2.52
N VAL A 102 -12.16 13.55 1.93
CA VAL A 102 -12.52 12.18 1.58
C VAL A 102 -11.68 11.64 0.42
N LEU A 103 -11.51 12.41 -0.66
CA LEU A 103 -10.77 11.93 -1.82
C LEU A 103 -9.27 11.90 -1.55
N VAL A 104 -8.68 13.02 -1.13
CA VAL A 104 -7.22 13.14 -1.07
C VAL A 104 -6.64 12.44 0.16
N LEU A 105 -7.28 12.57 1.33
CA LEU A 105 -6.73 12.01 2.56
C LEU A 105 -7.08 10.53 2.76
N GLU A 106 -8.23 10.06 2.22
CA GLU A 106 -8.68 8.70 2.48
C GLU A 106 -8.65 7.83 1.20
N LEU A 107 -9.43 8.20 0.18
CA LEU A 107 -9.67 7.32 -0.97
C LEU A 107 -8.44 7.10 -1.85
N ILE A 108 -7.66 8.15 -2.14
CA ILE A 108 -6.51 8.05 -3.06
C ILE A 108 -5.38 7.21 -2.48
N PRO A 109 -4.90 7.40 -1.24
CA PRO A 109 -3.86 6.54 -0.68
C PRO A 109 -4.27 5.07 -0.62
N LEU A 110 -5.52 4.80 -0.24
CA LEU A 110 -6.08 3.46 -0.17
C LEU A 110 -6.13 2.79 -1.55
N THR A 111 -6.72 3.48 -2.54
CA THR A 111 -6.86 2.94 -3.90
C THR A 111 -5.51 2.80 -4.60
N ALA A 112 -4.56 3.72 -4.38
CA ALA A 112 -3.20 3.63 -4.90
C ALA A 112 -2.48 2.39 -4.35
N ALA A 113 -2.56 2.15 -3.05
CA ALA A 113 -1.98 0.98 -2.42
C ALA A 113 -2.57 -0.33 -2.97
N LEU A 114 -3.91 -0.41 -3.07
CA LEU A 114 -4.59 -1.58 -3.64
C LEU A 114 -4.24 -1.81 -5.12
N PHE A 115 -4.12 -0.73 -5.89
CA PHE A 115 -3.76 -0.83 -7.30
C PHE A 115 -2.33 -1.33 -7.49
N VAL A 116 -1.37 -0.84 -6.70
CA VAL A 116 0.01 -1.35 -6.68
C VAL A 116 0.05 -2.80 -6.21
N ALA A 117 -0.75 -3.16 -5.20
CA ALA A 117 -0.85 -4.55 -4.76
C ALA A 117 -1.26 -5.47 -5.90
N LEU A 118 -2.34 -5.16 -6.60
CA LEU A 118 -2.89 -6.00 -7.66
C LEU A 118 -2.00 -6.05 -8.91
N ARG A 119 -1.40 -4.92 -9.28
CA ARG A 119 -0.68 -4.81 -10.55
C ARG A 119 0.81 -5.16 -10.47
N CYS A 120 1.42 -4.95 -9.31
CA CYS A 120 2.86 -5.10 -9.13
C CYS A 120 3.18 -6.17 -8.08
N THR A 121 2.86 -5.92 -6.82
CA THR A 121 3.47 -6.68 -5.74
C THR A 121 2.91 -8.09 -5.55
N ILE A 122 1.65 -8.34 -5.90
CA ILE A 122 1.10 -9.71 -5.92
C ILE A 122 1.73 -10.54 -7.04
N PRO A 123 1.83 -10.07 -8.30
CA PRO A 123 2.58 -10.76 -9.34
C PRO A 123 4.05 -11.00 -8.99
N ASP A 124 4.74 -10.00 -8.44
CA ASP A 124 6.14 -10.14 -7.98
C ASP A 124 6.28 -11.22 -6.89
N GLY A 125 5.30 -11.30 -5.98
CA GLY A 125 5.23 -12.36 -4.96
C GLY A 125 5.01 -13.74 -5.55
N ALA A 126 4.16 -13.86 -6.56
CA ALA A 126 3.91 -15.11 -7.27
C ALA A 126 5.18 -15.59 -8.02
N GLU A 127 5.91 -14.67 -8.67
CA GLU A 127 7.20 -14.97 -9.31
C GLU A 127 8.22 -15.47 -8.29
N LEU A 128 8.36 -14.81 -7.14
CA LEU A 128 9.25 -15.22 -6.07
C LEU A 128 8.87 -16.61 -5.52
N THR A 129 7.57 -16.91 -5.42
CA THR A 129 7.07 -18.23 -5.04
C THR A 129 7.45 -19.30 -6.07
N ALA A 130 7.40 -18.97 -7.36
CA ALA A 130 7.84 -19.86 -8.43
C ALA A 130 9.36 -20.13 -8.37
N MET A 131 10.19 -19.09 -8.15
CA MET A 131 11.64 -19.22 -7.95
C MET A 131 11.98 -20.10 -6.72
N GLN A 132 11.21 -19.97 -5.64
CA GLN A 132 11.38 -20.84 -4.47
C GLN A 132 11.04 -22.30 -4.79
N ALA A 133 10.03 -22.53 -5.60
CA ALA A 133 9.59 -23.88 -5.96
C ALA A 133 10.53 -24.58 -6.95
N SER A 134 11.13 -23.83 -7.86
CA SER A 134 12.15 -24.37 -8.77
C SER A 134 13.49 -24.67 -8.08
N GLY A 135 13.67 -24.18 -6.83
CA GLY A 135 14.93 -24.33 -6.10
C GLY A 135 15.98 -23.27 -6.44
N GLU A 136 15.62 -22.29 -7.27
CA GLU A 136 16.52 -21.21 -7.71
C GLU A 136 17.05 -20.38 -6.53
N LEU A 137 16.19 -20.08 -5.53
CA LEU A 137 16.61 -19.38 -4.32
C LEU A 137 17.60 -20.20 -3.46
N ASP A 138 17.46 -21.52 -3.43
CA ASP A 138 18.38 -22.41 -2.73
C ASP A 138 19.73 -22.51 -3.46
N GLU A 139 19.70 -22.51 -4.79
CA GLU A 139 20.90 -22.47 -5.61
C GLU A 139 21.68 -21.14 -5.44
N MET A 140 20.98 -19.99 -5.40
CA MET A 140 21.60 -18.70 -5.07
C MET A 140 22.31 -18.73 -3.72
N ARG A 141 21.68 -19.35 -2.70
CA ARG A 141 22.30 -19.52 -1.37
C ARG A 141 23.56 -20.38 -1.41
N ARG A 142 23.56 -21.47 -2.19
CA ARG A 142 24.73 -22.32 -2.37
C ARG A 142 25.91 -21.59 -3.04
N GLN A 143 25.58 -20.64 -3.92
CA GLN A 143 26.55 -19.77 -4.58
C GLN A 143 27.03 -18.60 -3.69
N GLY A 144 26.61 -18.57 -2.41
CA GLY A 144 26.98 -17.50 -1.46
C GLY A 144 26.23 -16.18 -1.67
N MET A 145 25.19 -16.16 -2.50
CA MET A 145 24.37 -14.96 -2.74
C MET A 145 23.18 -14.94 -1.78
N ASP A 146 22.89 -13.77 -1.19
CA ASP A 146 21.69 -13.58 -0.36
C ASP A 146 20.46 -13.28 -1.22
N PRO A 147 19.47 -14.20 -1.29
CA PRO A 147 18.26 -14.01 -2.08
C PRO A 147 17.42 -12.80 -1.61
N VAL A 148 17.46 -12.48 -0.30
CA VAL A 148 16.71 -11.33 0.22
C VAL A 148 17.26 -10.04 -0.36
N ARG A 149 18.57 -9.90 -0.39
CA ARG A 149 19.25 -8.71 -0.92
C ARG A 149 19.12 -8.59 -2.44
N ARG A 150 19.14 -9.70 -3.17
CA ARG A 150 19.15 -9.71 -4.63
C ARG A 150 17.78 -9.63 -5.26
N GLU A 151 16.80 -10.36 -4.71
CA GLU A 151 15.47 -10.53 -5.30
C GLU A 151 14.37 -9.78 -4.54
N VAL A 152 14.37 -9.84 -3.20
CA VAL A 152 13.29 -9.28 -2.40
C VAL A 152 13.42 -7.79 -2.23
N LEU A 153 14.60 -7.30 -1.87
CA LEU A 153 14.86 -5.89 -1.60
C LEU A 153 14.46 -4.97 -2.78
N PRO A 154 14.90 -5.22 -4.03
CA PRO A 154 14.55 -4.33 -5.14
C PRO A 154 13.05 -4.33 -5.45
N ARG A 155 12.36 -5.48 -5.31
CA ARG A 155 10.90 -5.57 -5.51
C ARG A 155 10.12 -4.80 -4.46
N VAL A 156 10.49 -4.95 -3.17
CA VAL A 156 9.83 -4.21 -2.08
C VAL A 156 10.04 -2.71 -2.21
N VAL A 157 11.28 -2.27 -2.46
CA VAL A 157 11.59 -0.84 -2.62
C VAL A 157 10.88 -0.25 -3.84
N ALA A 158 10.82 -0.99 -4.96
CA ALA A 158 10.10 -0.57 -6.15
C ALA A 158 8.60 -0.46 -5.89
N GLY A 159 7.98 -1.43 -5.21
CA GLY A 159 6.57 -1.39 -4.83
C GLY A 159 6.24 -0.22 -3.90
N MET A 160 7.08 0.04 -2.89
CA MET A 160 6.94 1.20 -2.01
C MET A 160 7.02 2.52 -2.80
N PHE A 161 8.02 2.67 -3.65
CA PHE A 161 8.19 3.84 -4.49
C PHE A 161 6.98 4.07 -5.39
N SER A 162 6.48 3.01 -6.03
CA SER A 162 5.28 3.07 -6.89
C SER A 162 4.06 3.54 -6.11
N GLY A 163 3.80 2.97 -4.92
CA GLY A 163 2.66 3.34 -4.08
C GLY A 163 2.69 4.80 -3.65
N ILE A 164 3.84 5.27 -3.17
CA ILE A 164 4.03 6.66 -2.77
C ILE A 164 3.87 7.62 -3.96
N THR A 165 4.47 7.29 -5.10
CA THR A 165 4.41 8.13 -6.31
C THR A 165 3.00 8.20 -6.88
N LEU A 166 2.27 7.06 -6.95
CA LEU A 166 0.89 7.03 -7.38
C LEU A 166 0.00 7.87 -6.46
N ALA A 167 0.10 7.68 -5.15
CA ALA A 167 -0.69 8.42 -4.19
C ALA A 167 -0.40 9.94 -4.28
N ALA A 168 0.88 10.33 -4.30
CA ALA A 168 1.27 11.74 -4.35
C ALA A 168 0.80 12.43 -5.64
N LEU A 169 1.10 11.84 -6.81
CA LEU A 169 0.72 12.42 -8.09
C LEU A 169 -0.79 12.49 -8.27
N SER A 170 -1.51 11.42 -7.94
CA SER A 170 -2.97 11.40 -8.06
C SER A 170 -3.64 12.36 -7.07
N SER A 171 -3.07 12.56 -5.87
CA SER A 171 -3.54 13.58 -4.93
C SER A 171 -3.38 14.99 -5.48
N LEU A 172 -2.24 15.30 -6.09
CA LEU A 172 -2.01 16.59 -6.74
C LEU A 172 -3.01 16.84 -7.87
N VAL A 173 -3.18 15.85 -8.76
CA VAL A 173 -4.12 15.95 -9.88
C VAL A 173 -5.55 16.10 -9.36
N THR A 174 -5.93 15.37 -8.31
CA THR A 174 -7.25 15.48 -7.68
C THR A 174 -7.49 16.87 -7.12
N LEU A 175 -6.51 17.50 -6.46
CA LEU A 175 -6.63 18.87 -5.97
C LEU A 175 -6.87 19.86 -7.13
N VAL A 176 -6.12 19.73 -8.23
CA VAL A 176 -6.30 20.58 -9.42
C VAL A 176 -7.69 20.36 -10.04
N VAL A 177 -8.10 19.12 -10.21
CA VAL A 177 -9.42 18.77 -10.80
C VAL A 177 -10.56 19.26 -9.90
N ALA A 178 -10.47 19.09 -8.58
CA ALA A 178 -11.47 19.56 -7.64
C ALA A 178 -11.60 21.09 -7.69
N TYR A 179 -10.48 21.82 -7.84
CA TYR A 179 -10.50 23.26 -8.07
C TYR A 179 -11.25 23.62 -9.36
N VAL A 180 -10.89 23.01 -10.49
CA VAL A 180 -11.51 23.30 -11.79
C VAL A 180 -13.00 22.98 -11.79
N VAL A 181 -13.41 21.88 -11.17
CA VAL A 181 -14.83 21.50 -11.08
C VAL A 181 -15.61 22.44 -10.16
N GLY A 182 -14.99 22.94 -9.07
CA GLY A 182 -15.63 23.80 -8.08
C GLY A 182 -15.72 25.27 -8.49
N TYR A 183 -14.64 25.82 -9.04
CA TYR A 183 -14.51 27.26 -9.37
C TYR A 183 -14.42 27.55 -10.87
N GLY A 184 -14.34 26.51 -11.71
CA GLY A 184 -14.07 26.68 -13.14
C GLY A 184 -12.61 27.07 -13.43
N PHE A 185 -12.35 27.51 -14.65
CA PHE A 185 -11.02 27.98 -15.10
C PHE A 185 -10.78 29.47 -14.75
N THR A 186 -11.24 29.92 -13.58
CA THR A 186 -11.12 31.32 -13.16
C THR A 186 -10.10 31.48 -12.05
N VAL A 187 -9.28 32.52 -12.12
CA VAL A 187 -8.25 32.81 -11.07
C VAL A 187 -8.89 33.38 -9.79
N SER A 188 -10.13 33.88 -9.88
CA SER A 188 -10.83 34.51 -8.74
C SER A 188 -11.07 33.56 -7.56
N GLY A 189 -11.18 32.25 -7.81
CA GLY A 189 -11.38 31.24 -6.77
C GLY A 189 -10.11 30.81 -6.02
N VAL A 190 -8.92 31.18 -6.51
CA VAL A 190 -7.64 30.70 -5.94
C VAL A 190 -7.46 31.07 -4.49
N ALA A 191 -7.77 32.32 -4.12
CA ALA A 191 -7.62 32.78 -2.73
C ALA A 191 -8.54 32.05 -1.76
N ALA A 192 -9.79 31.77 -2.16
CA ALA A 192 -10.74 30.99 -1.36
C ALA A 192 -10.28 29.53 -1.25
N TYR A 193 -9.84 28.94 -2.36
CA TYR A 193 -9.36 27.56 -2.40
C TYR A 193 -8.09 27.36 -1.56
N THR A 194 -7.14 28.30 -1.59
CA THR A 194 -5.91 28.26 -0.77
C THR A 194 -6.23 28.32 0.72
N ARG A 195 -7.20 29.13 1.13
CA ARG A 195 -7.67 29.18 2.52
C ARG A 195 -8.29 27.85 2.94
N LEU A 196 -9.14 27.28 2.10
CA LEU A 196 -9.75 25.98 2.32
C LEU A 196 -8.70 24.86 2.41
N PHE A 197 -7.70 24.89 1.53
CA PHE A 197 -6.57 23.98 1.58
C PHE A 197 -5.82 24.06 2.92
N GLY A 198 -5.52 25.27 3.40
CA GLY A 198 -4.88 25.50 4.70
C GLY A 198 -5.71 25.01 5.89
N GLN A 199 -7.04 25.01 5.78
CA GLN A 199 -7.94 24.48 6.80
C GLN A 199 -7.96 22.93 6.82
N VAL A 200 -7.81 22.29 5.66
CA VAL A 200 -7.79 20.82 5.55
C VAL A 200 -6.42 20.27 5.90
N PHE A 201 -5.35 20.86 5.39
CA PHE A 201 -3.97 20.38 5.56
C PHE A 201 -3.27 21.09 6.72
N SER A 202 -3.71 20.79 7.96
CA SER A 202 -2.91 21.15 9.14
C SER A 202 -1.64 20.30 9.19
N PRO A 203 -0.57 20.72 9.90
CA PRO A 203 0.65 19.93 10.03
C PRO A 203 0.42 18.51 10.55
N ALA A 204 -0.53 18.34 11.47
CA ALA A 204 -0.89 17.03 12.03
C ALA A 204 -1.56 16.14 10.96
N VAL A 205 -2.55 16.65 10.23
CA VAL A 205 -3.24 15.93 9.15
C VAL A 205 -2.26 15.54 8.04
N THR A 206 -1.35 16.44 7.68
CA THR A 206 -0.32 16.17 6.66
C THR A 206 0.62 15.06 7.12
N LEU A 207 1.04 15.07 8.39
CA LEU A 207 1.87 14.01 8.95
C LEU A 207 1.16 12.66 8.92
N ILE A 208 -0.13 12.61 9.34
CA ILE A 208 -0.95 11.40 9.30
C ILE A 208 -1.08 10.89 7.87
N PHE A 209 -1.33 11.77 6.90
CA PHE A 209 -1.42 11.40 5.48
C PHE A 209 -0.12 10.79 4.95
N VAL A 210 1.03 11.39 5.25
CA VAL A 210 2.34 10.87 4.84
C VAL A 210 2.61 9.51 5.50
N LEU A 211 2.39 9.41 6.80
CA LEU A 211 2.60 8.17 7.55
C LEU A 211 1.68 7.05 7.04
N LYS A 212 0.41 7.35 6.82
CA LYS A 212 -0.57 6.43 6.22
C LYS A 212 -0.12 5.91 4.87
N THR A 213 0.29 6.81 3.97
CA THR A 213 0.75 6.46 2.62
C THR A 213 2.00 5.57 2.68
N LEU A 214 2.94 5.88 3.57
CA LEU A 214 4.14 5.06 3.80
C LEU A 214 3.79 3.67 4.33
N LEU A 215 2.91 3.58 5.33
CA LEU A 215 2.49 2.31 5.92
C LEU A 215 1.70 1.46 4.92
N PHE A 216 0.83 2.05 4.11
CA PHE A 216 0.14 1.34 3.04
C PHE A 216 1.12 0.78 2.02
N SER A 217 2.02 1.63 1.51
CA SER A 217 3.03 1.22 0.52
C SER A 217 3.95 0.13 1.07
N LEU A 218 4.33 0.21 2.35
CA LEU A 218 5.10 -0.83 3.03
C LEU A 218 4.31 -2.13 3.15
N ALA A 219 3.07 -2.08 3.61
CA ALA A 219 2.23 -3.27 3.80
C ALA A 219 2.01 -4.01 2.48
N VAL A 220 1.62 -3.30 1.41
CA VAL A 220 1.36 -3.93 0.10
C VAL A 220 2.62 -4.47 -0.56
N SER A 221 3.79 -3.91 -0.28
CA SER A 221 5.05 -4.37 -0.85
C SER A 221 5.67 -5.51 -0.05
N LEU A 222 5.58 -5.46 1.28
CA LEU A 222 6.26 -6.40 2.16
C LEU A 222 5.49 -7.73 2.34
N ILE A 223 4.16 -7.67 2.52
CA ILE A 223 3.37 -8.84 2.91
C ILE A 223 3.35 -9.92 1.82
N PRO A 224 3.15 -9.62 0.52
CA PRO A 224 3.24 -10.62 -0.54
C PRO A 224 4.63 -11.28 -0.62
N MET A 225 5.70 -10.49 -0.49
CA MET A 225 7.08 -10.99 -0.51
C MET A 225 7.37 -11.90 0.69
N ALA A 226 6.93 -11.51 1.90
CA ALA A 226 7.06 -12.34 3.09
C ALA A 226 6.31 -13.67 2.95
N SER A 227 5.09 -13.63 2.39
CA SER A 227 4.29 -14.84 2.14
C SER A 227 4.95 -15.76 1.13
N ALA A 228 5.61 -15.22 0.11
CA ALA A 228 6.36 -15.96 -0.89
C ALA A 228 7.60 -16.65 -0.27
N LEU A 229 8.38 -15.93 0.55
CA LEU A 229 9.61 -16.45 1.16
C LEU A 229 9.36 -17.50 2.24
N TYR A 230 8.34 -17.29 3.08
CA TYR A 230 8.07 -18.14 4.26
C TYR A 230 6.92 -19.11 4.05
N GLY A 231 6.29 -19.13 2.86
CA GLY A 231 5.26 -20.08 2.49
C GLY A 231 5.78 -21.52 2.54
N MET A 232 4.94 -22.45 3.05
CA MET A 232 5.32 -23.86 3.13
C MET A 232 5.37 -24.50 1.73
N ARG A 233 6.34 -25.41 1.52
CA ARG A 233 6.51 -26.14 0.25
C ARG A 233 5.39 -27.17 0.06
N GLY A 234 4.62 -27.06 -1.02
CA GLY A 234 3.55 -27.98 -1.43
C GLY A 234 2.43 -27.30 -2.21
N ALA A 235 1.98 -27.91 -3.32
CA ALA A 235 1.04 -27.26 -4.25
C ALA A 235 -0.33 -26.91 -3.62
N SER A 236 -0.92 -27.79 -2.82
CA SER A 236 -2.19 -27.54 -2.12
C SER A 236 -2.06 -26.55 -0.95
N ILE A 237 -0.86 -26.45 -0.37
CA ILE A 237 -0.53 -25.58 0.75
C ILE A 237 -0.18 -24.17 0.25
N ARG A 238 0.29 -24.04 -1.01
CA ARG A 238 0.63 -22.78 -1.67
C ARG A 238 -0.56 -21.83 -1.77
N THR A 239 -1.65 -22.26 -2.39
CA THR A 239 -2.86 -21.42 -2.56
C THR A 239 -3.38 -20.93 -1.22
N SER A 240 -3.31 -21.80 -0.18
CA SER A 240 -3.71 -21.40 1.18
C SER A 240 -2.74 -20.39 1.82
N ALA A 241 -1.45 -20.43 1.51
CA ALA A 241 -0.46 -19.48 2.03
C ALA A 241 -0.58 -18.10 1.36
N GLU A 242 -0.77 -18.09 0.03
CA GLU A 242 -1.01 -16.86 -0.74
C GLU A 242 -2.29 -16.17 -0.30
N MET A 243 -3.40 -16.90 -0.15
CA MET A 243 -4.67 -16.37 0.34
C MET A 243 -4.54 -15.80 1.76
N ARG A 244 -3.81 -16.47 2.67
CA ARG A 244 -3.55 -15.93 4.01
C ARG A 244 -2.71 -14.66 3.96
N GLY A 245 -1.74 -14.57 3.04
CA GLY A 245 -0.96 -13.37 2.79
C GLY A 245 -1.84 -12.19 2.36
N LEU A 246 -2.75 -12.42 1.40
CA LEU A 246 -3.71 -11.42 0.94
C LEU A 246 -4.63 -10.94 2.08
N VAL A 247 -5.20 -11.87 2.83
CA VAL A 247 -6.08 -11.52 3.98
C VAL A 247 -5.32 -10.69 5.01
N ARG A 248 -4.06 -11.02 5.31
CA ARG A 248 -3.22 -10.21 6.21
C ARG A 248 -2.95 -8.81 5.65
N MET A 249 -2.64 -8.72 4.37
CA MET A 249 -2.42 -7.43 3.71
C MET A 249 -3.65 -6.53 3.84
N PHE A 250 -4.83 -7.05 3.52
CA PHE A 250 -6.08 -6.31 3.69
C PHE A 250 -6.37 -5.94 5.15
N ALA A 251 -6.11 -6.85 6.09
CA ALA A 251 -6.29 -6.57 7.52
C ALA A 251 -5.38 -5.44 8.00
N VAL A 252 -4.11 -5.40 7.57
CA VAL A 252 -3.18 -4.32 7.89
C VAL A 252 -3.62 -3.00 7.27
N ILE A 253 -4.03 -3.00 6.00
CA ILE A 253 -4.55 -1.80 5.32
C ILE A 253 -5.75 -1.25 6.09
N LEU A 254 -6.75 -2.10 6.43
CA LEU A 254 -7.92 -1.68 7.19
C LEU A 254 -7.56 -1.15 8.57
N LEU A 255 -6.62 -1.77 9.25
CA LEU A 255 -6.17 -1.31 10.57
C LEU A 255 -5.52 0.07 10.49
N VAL A 256 -4.65 0.29 9.51
CA VAL A 256 -4.01 1.60 9.28
C VAL A 256 -5.05 2.64 8.87
N GLU A 257 -6.05 2.26 8.04
CA GLU A 257 -7.15 3.14 7.65
C GLU A 257 -7.95 3.61 8.87
N VAL A 258 -8.40 2.67 9.71
CA VAL A 258 -9.15 2.99 10.94
C VAL A 258 -8.30 3.84 11.90
N ALA A 259 -7.03 3.51 12.09
CA ALA A 259 -6.13 4.30 12.95
C ALA A 259 -5.95 5.73 12.41
N SER A 260 -5.82 5.90 11.09
CA SER A 260 -5.72 7.20 10.43
C SER A 260 -7.01 8.02 10.60
N LEU A 261 -8.18 7.38 10.43
CA LEU A 261 -9.49 8.03 10.63
C LEU A 261 -9.63 8.52 12.08
N VAL A 262 -9.30 7.69 13.07
CA VAL A 262 -9.30 8.11 14.47
C VAL A 262 -8.38 9.30 14.68
N GLY A 263 -7.15 9.27 14.14
CA GLY A 263 -6.19 10.38 14.29
C GLY A 263 -6.59 11.69 13.57
N ASN A 264 -7.39 11.61 12.51
CA ASN A 264 -7.82 12.77 11.73
C ASN A 264 -9.11 13.42 12.26
N TYR A 265 -9.96 12.66 12.97
CA TYR A 265 -11.32 13.11 13.33
C TYR A 265 -11.59 13.12 14.86
N TYR A 266 -10.67 12.61 15.66
CA TYR A 266 -10.67 12.69 17.13
C TYR A 266 -9.42 13.40 17.64
#